data_7d9232c33f2269c8a5b0add805dbfe7c
#
_entry.id   7d9232c33f2269c8a5b0add805dbfe7c
#
_cell.length_a   1.000
_cell.length_b   1.000
_cell.length_c   1.000
_cell.angle_alpha   90.00
_cell.angle_beta   90.00
_cell.angle_gamma   90.00
#
_symmetry.space_group_name_H-M   'P 1'
#
loop_
_entity.id
_entity.type
_entity.pdbx_description
1 polymer ?
#
loop_
_entity_poly.entity_id
_entity_poly.type
_entity_poly.pdbx_seq_one_letter_code
_entity_poly.pdbx_strand_id
1 'polypeptide(L)'
;MNRIFLDVHALQTVPPSNLNRDDTGAPKSAVYGGVPRARVSSQAWKRATRTYFRDEHLLDPGELGVRTKKIVEAVAERITALDPSLDGESALRIADETVKATGLKTETPKRKAAAAKDGEPEPAPEAKYLVFLSARQLDGLARLALDGAADITGFLKEKKNKDRAKEIADAHHSVDISLFGRMVADAADLGVDAAVQVAHALSVHRVDAESDYYTAVDDHNTDAETGAGMIGTVDFNSATLYRYAALSVHQLAANLGHGLREEELSTTPVRRAVEAFVHGFIASLPTGKINTFGHHTLPDAVIVTLRTTRPVSFVAAFEEPVRGDLGGHVREACDRLAQYIPDLERAYGNADSTLTWVLRVGPNTSELAGIGTETPSLSALLTAVGQTVTDRLEKPA
;
A
#
# COMPACT_ATOMS: atom_id res chain seq x y z
N MET A 1 -16.44 20.03 8.07
CA MET A 1 -14.98 19.76 8.03
C MET A 1 -14.40 20.35 6.74
N ASN A 2 -13.33 21.12 6.84
CA ASN A 2 -12.62 21.63 5.67
C ASN A 2 -12.05 20.46 4.86
N ARG A 3 -12.26 20.46 3.54
CA ARG A 3 -11.62 19.47 2.67
C ARG A 3 -10.12 19.71 2.64
N ILE A 4 -9.34 18.68 2.90
CA ILE A 4 -7.88 18.71 2.85
C ILE A 4 -7.42 17.52 2.03
N PHE A 5 -6.66 17.78 0.98
CA PHE A 5 -6.04 16.77 0.13
C PHE A 5 -4.54 16.97 0.11
N LEU A 6 -3.82 15.88 0.10
CA LEU A 6 -2.37 15.86 -0.02
C LEU A 6 -2.01 15.08 -1.29
N ASP A 7 -1.42 15.77 -2.26
CA ASP A 7 -0.87 15.16 -3.47
C ASP A 7 0.62 14.87 -3.28
N VAL A 8 1.04 13.67 -3.62
CA VAL A 8 2.45 13.27 -3.60
C VAL A 8 2.86 12.86 -5.00
N HIS A 9 3.83 13.58 -5.57
CA HIS A 9 4.40 13.31 -6.88
C HIS A 9 5.88 12.95 -6.72
N ALA A 10 6.35 11.97 -7.47
CA ALA A 10 7.76 11.62 -7.47
C ALA A 10 8.24 11.28 -8.87
N LEU A 11 9.43 11.78 -9.23
CA LEU A 11 10.22 11.31 -10.35
C LEU A 11 11.27 10.34 -9.82
N GLN A 12 11.35 9.15 -10.39
CA GLN A 12 12.27 8.11 -9.94
C GLN A 12 12.84 7.37 -11.13
N THR A 13 14.16 7.45 -11.27
CA THR A 13 14.88 6.63 -12.25
C THR A 13 15.14 5.25 -11.70
N VAL A 14 14.72 4.24 -12.45
CA VAL A 14 14.92 2.84 -12.11
C VAL A 14 15.82 2.23 -13.19
N PRO A 15 16.94 1.58 -12.81
CA PRO A 15 17.83 0.91 -13.74
C PRO A 15 17.15 -0.31 -14.37
N PRO A 16 17.81 -1.03 -15.29
CA PRO A 16 17.31 -2.28 -15.84
C PRO A 16 16.72 -3.16 -14.76
N SER A 17 15.44 -3.50 -14.88
CA SER A 17 14.68 -4.22 -13.84
C SER A 17 13.34 -4.74 -14.37
N ASN A 18 12.71 -5.61 -13.59
CA ASN A 18 11.37 -6.11 -13.86
C ASN A 18 10.50 -5.98 -12.60
N LEU A 19 10.19 -4.72 -12.24
CA LEU A 19 9.48 -4.36 -11.01
C LEU A 19 8.09 -4.98 -10.89
N ASN A 20 7.37 -5.08 -12.01
CA ASN A 20 5.97 -5.49 -12.03
C ASN A 20 5.64 -6.18 -13.36
N ARG A 21 5.43 -7.48 -13.30
CA ARG A 21 5.24 -8.36 -14.45
C ARG A 21 3.77 -8.50 -14.82
N ASP A 22 3.53 -8.79 -16.09
CA ASP A 22 2.30 -9.35 -16.60
C ASP A 22 2.22 -10.89 -16.38
N ASP A 23 1.25 -11.54 -17.00
CA ASP A 23 1.03 -12.98 -16.94
C ASP A 23 2.06 -13.80 -17.75
N THR A 24 2.74 -13.17 -18.72
CA THR A 24 3.83 -13.80 -19.50
C THR A 24 5.18 -13.70 -18.80
N GLY A 25 5.30 -12.85 -17.78
CA GLY A 25 6.54 -12.59 -17.06
C GLY A 25 7.30 -11.36 -17.55
N ALA A 26 6.81 -10.68 -18.60
CA ALA A 26 7.37 -9.45 -19.13
C ALA A 26 7.03 -8.23 -18.23
N PRO A 27 7.84 -7.14 -18.27
CA PRO A 27 7.51 -5.89 -17.61
C PRO A 27 6.19 -5.32 -18.15
N LYS A 28 5.30 -4.91 -17.23
CA LYS A 28 4.04 -4.28 -17.63
C LYS A 28 4.27 -2.99 -18.39
N SER A 29 3.50 -2.79 -19.44
CA SER A 29 3.51 -1.59 -20.28
C SER A 29 2.11 -0.96 -20.39
N ALA A 30 2.04 0.21 -20.96
CA ALA A 30 0.82 0.91 -21.38
C ALA A 30 1.15 1.83 -22.55
N VAL A 31 0.16 2.18 -23.38
CA VAL A 31 0.32 3.25 -24.38
C VAL A 31 -0.17 4.56 -23.76
N TYR A 32 0.66 5.59 -23.79
CA TYR A 32 0.31 6.94 -23.35
C TYR A 32 1.03 7.97 -24.23
N GLY A 33 0.30 8.99 -24.72
CA GLY A 33 0.82 9.94 -25.70
C GLY A 33 1.29 9.27 -27.00
N GLY A 34 0.60 8.21 -27.43
CA GLY A 34 0.87 7.51 -28.70
C GLY A 34 2.08 6.57 -28.69
N VAL A 35 2.80 6.41 -27.58
CA VAL A 35 4.00 5.56 -27.48
C VAL A 35 3.92 4.58 -26.31
N PRO A 36 4.64 3.43 -26.40
CA PRO A 36 4.76 2.50 -25.27
C PRO A 36 5.51 3.16 -24.09
N ARG A 37 5.00 2.91 -22.90
CA ARG A 37 5.55 3.35 -21.62
C ARG A 37 5.75 2.17 -20.68
N ALA A 38 6.81 2.17 -19.90
CA ALA A 38 6.90 1.29 -18.75
C ALA A 38 5.78 1.65 -17.76
N ARG A 39 5.14 0.62 -17.17
CA ARG A 39 4.05 0.81 -16.22
C ARG A 39 4.24 -0.06 -14.99
N VAL A 40 4.15 0.57 -13.83
CA VAL A 40 4.08 -0.15 -12.54
C VAL A 40 2.70 0.06 -11.95
N SER A 41 1.98 -1.02 -11.67
CA SER A 41 0.58 -0.95 -11.24
C SER A 41 0.42 -0.32 -9.86
N SER A 42 -0.72 0.36 -9.66
CA SER A 42 -1.08 0.93 -8.36
C SER A 42 -1.10 -0.11 -7.24
N GLN A 43 -1.49 -1.35 -7.54
CA GLN A 43 -1.49 -2.45 -6.57
C GLN A 43 -0.08 -2.81 -6.12
N ALA A 44 0.90 -2.80 -7.04
CA ALA A 44 2.30 -3.05 -6.70
C ALA A 44 2.83 -1.96 -5.75
N TRP A 45 2.56 -0.69 -6.05
CA TRP A 45 2.92 0.44 -5.19
C TRP A 45 2.24 0.39 -3.83
N LYS A 46 0.91 0.18 -3.78
CA LYS A 46 0.16 0.06 -2.52
C LYS A 46 0.71 -1.08 -1.64
N ARG A 47 1.05 -2.22 -2.27
CA ARG A 47 1.66 -3.34 -1.54
C ARG A 47 3.04 -2.97 -1.00
N ALA A 48 3.91 -2.37 -1.82
CA ALA A 48 5.25 -1.96 -1.41
C ALA A 48 5.18 -0.98 -0.23
N THR A 49 4.35 0.06 -0.33
CA THR A 49 4.14 1.06 0.73
C THR A 49 3.64 0.40 2.04
N ARG A 50 2.64 -0.49 1.95
CA ARG A 50 2.10 -1.18 3.13
C ARG A 50 3.11 -2.12 3.78
N THR A 51 3.91 -2.83 2.98
CA THR A 51 4.97 -3.71 3.47
C THR A 51 6.06 -2.89 4.17
N TYR A 52 6.41 -1.75 3.60
CA TYR A 52 7.38 -0.80 4.14
C TYR A 52 7.00 -0.27 5.53
N PHE A 53 5.70 -0.03 5.80
CA PHE A 53 5.22 0.38 7.13
C PHE A 53 5.65 -0.57 8.23
N ARG A 54 5.58 -1.87 7.95
CA ARG A 54 5.93 -2.93 8.88
C ARG A 54 7.44 -3.16 8.95
N ASP A 55 8.08 -3.28 7.78
CA ASP A 55 9.47 -3.70 7.67
C ASP A 55 10.43 -2.61 8.20
N GLU A 56 10.06 -1.34 8.05
CA GLU A 56 10.81 -0.19 8.55
C GLU A 56 10.24 0.38 9.87
N HIS A 57 9.31 -0.35 10.51
CA HIS A 57 8.72 0.03 11.79
C HIS A 57 8.16 1.46 11.83
N LEU A 58 7.58 1.95 10.71
CA LEU A 58 6.98 3.28 10.65
C LEU A 58 5.71 3.39 11.50
N LEU A 59 5.06 2.27 11.76
CA LEU A 59 3.85 2.14 12.56
C LEU A 59 4.00 0.94 13.50
N ASP A 60 3.41 1.04 14.68
CA ASP A 60 3.39 -0.07 15.62
C ASP A 60 2.56 -1.24 15.05
N PRO A 61 2.91 -2.50 15.34
CA PRO A 61 2.15 -3.66 14.88
C PRO A 61 0.65 -3.61 15.23
N GLY A 62 0.30 -2.99 16.37
CA GLY A 62 -1.10 -2.78 16.79
C GLY A 62 -1.87 -1.77 15.94
N GLU A 63 -1.18 -0.94 15.17
CA GLU A 63 -1.76 0.06 14.26
C GLU A 63 -1.90 -0.48 12.82
N LEU A 64 -1.46 -1.71 12.57
CA LEU A 64 -1.52 -2.38 11.27
C LEU A 64 -2.60 -3.47 11.26
N GLY A 65 -3.07 -3.77 10.06
CA GLY A 65 -4.01 -4.85 9.80
C GLY A 65 -3.33 -6.08 9.19
N VAL A 66 -4.01 -7.21 9.30
CA VAL A 66 -3.62 -8.48 8.68
C VAL A 66 -4.56 -8.77 7.53
N ARG A 67 -4.00 -8.99 6.33
CA ARG A 67 -4.76 -9.40 5.15
C ARG A 67 -4.51 -10.87 4.85
N THR A 68 -5.50 -11.71 5.21
CA THR A 68 -5.35 -13.17 5.15
C THR A 68 -6.68 -13.86 4.87
N LYS A 69 -6.63 -15.12 4.39
CA LYS A 69 -7.75 -16.06 4.45
C LYS A 69 -7.81 -16.79 5.79
N LYS A 70 -6.68 -16.91 6.49
CA LYS A 70 -6.52 -17.64 7.76
C LYS A 70 -7.01 -16.82 8.97
N ILE A 71 -8.18 -16.19 8.82
CA ILE A 71 -8.72 -15.30 9.84
C ILE A 71 -9.16 -16.06 11.09
N VAL A 72 -9.64 -17.29 10.91
CA VAL A 72 -10.06 -18.17 12.00
C VAL A 72 -8.85 -18.57 12.85
N GLU A 73 -7.74 -18.98 12.22
CA GLU A 73 -6.48 -19.26 12.92
C GLU A 73 -6.01 -18.02 13.69
N ALA A 74 -6.03 -16.83 13.05
CA ALA A 74 -5.58 -15.58 13.67
C ALA A 74 -6.43 -15.15 14.89
N VAL A 75 -7.71 -15.46 14.91
CA VAL A 75 -8.58 -15.24 16.09
C VAL A 75 -8.33 -16.33 17.14
N ALA A 76 -8.19 -17.60 16.75
CA ALA A 76 -7.93 -18.72 17.65
C ALA A 76 -6.61 -18.58 18.42
N GLU A 77 -5.54 -18.13 17.76
CA GLU A 77 -4.24 -17.82 18.39
C GLU A 77 -4.41 -16.80 19.53
N ARG A 78 -5.25 -15.76 19.32
CA ARG A 78 -5.53 -14.75 20.33
C ARG A 78 -6.38 -15.29 21.48
N ILE A 79 -7.34 -16.16 21.17
CA ILE A 79 -8.16 -16.85 22.18
C ILE A 79 -7.25 -17.68 23.09
N THR A 80 -6.36 -18.50 22.52
CA THR A 80 -5.42 -19.32 23.29
C THR A 80 -4.44 -18.46 24.10
N ALA A 81 -4.03 -17.29 23.57
CA ALA A 81 -3.16 -16.36 24.29
C ALA A 81 -3.90 -15.71 25.50
N LEU A 82 -5.20 -15.45 25.38
CA LEU A 82 -6.03 -14.88 26.46
C LEU A 82 -6.48 -15.94 27.48
N ASP A 83 -6.77 -17.15 27.03
CA ASP A 83 -7.14 -18.28 27.88
C ASP A 83 -6.35 -19.55 27.47
N PRO A 84 -5.17 -19.78 28.07
CA PRO A 84 -4.35 -20.96 27.80
C PRO A 84 -4.96 -22.29 28.25
N SER A 85 -6.10 -22.28 28.98
CA SER A 85 -6.79 -23.50 29.39
C SER A 85 -7.62 -24.14 28.27
N LEU A 86 -7.94 -23.37 27.21
CA LEU A 86 -8.65 -23.86 26.03
C LEU A 86 -7.68 -24.60 25.10
N ASP A 87 -8.07 -25.82 24.71
CA ASP A 87 -7.33 -26.56 23.69
C ASP A 87 -7.51 -25.91 22.31
N GLY A 88 -6.56 -26.21 21.41
CA GLY A 88 -6.51 -25.58 20.08
C GLY A 88 -7.73 -25.87 19.20
N GLU A 89 -8.37 -27.04 19.34
CA GLU A 89 -9.56 -27.41 18.58
C GLU A 89 -10.78 -26.62 19.06
N SER A 90 -10.96 -26.49 20.37
CA SER A 90 -11.99 -25.64 20.97
C SER A 90 -11.82 -24.17 20.59
N ALA A 91 -10.58 -23.65 20.63
CA ALA A 91 -10.27 -22.28 20.23
C ALA A 91 -10.61 -22.04 18.74
N LEU A 92 -10.28 -22.96 17.84
CA LEU A 92 -10.63 -22.88 16.42
C LEU A 92 -12.15 -22.91 16.20
N ARG A 93 -12.88 -23.78 16.90
CA ARG A 93 -14.33 -23.87 16.78
C ARG A 93 -15.05 -22.59 17.21
N ILE A 94 -14.70 -22.03 18.37
CA ILE A 94 -15.33 -20.78 18.84
C ILE A 94 -14.90 -19.58 18.01
N ALA A 95 -13.66 -19.56 17.47
CA ALA A 95 -13.20 -18.56 16.53
C ALA A 95 -13.99 -18.58 15.22
N ASP A 96 -14.22 -19.75 14.63
CA ASP A 96 -14.95 -19.92 13.37
C ASP A 96 -16.40 -19.43 13.49
N GLU A 97 -17.10 -19.82 14.56
CA GLU A 97 -18.46 -19.34 14.81
C GLU A 97 -18.53 -17.82 15.02
N THR A 98 -17.54 -17.24 15.71
CA THR A 98 -17.45 -15.81 15.95
C THR A 98 -17.17 -15.05 14.62
N VAL A 99 -16.27 -15.56 13.79
CA VAL A 99 -15.99 -14.99 12.46
C VAL A 99 -17.23 -15.05 11.57
N LYS A 100 -17.98 -16.16 11.56
CA LYS A 100 -19.25 -16.26 10.82
C LYS A 100 -20.30 -15.26 11.30
N ALA A 101 -20.34 -14.96 12.61
CA ALA A 101 -21.29 -14.00 13.16
C ALA A 101 -21.07 -12.57 12.62
N THR A 102 -19.86 -12.22 12.17
CA THR A 102 -19.59 -10.93 11.49
C THR A 102 -20.21 -10.83 10.10
N GLY A 103 -20.67 -11.95 9.53
CA GLY A 103 -21.16 -12.04 8.14
C GLY A 103 -20.14 -12.60 7.14
N LEU A 104 -18.90 -12.82 7.56
CA LEU A 104 -17.88 -13.47 6.74
C LEU A 104 -18.18 -14.96 6.56
N LYS A 105 -17.94 -15.46 5.36
CA LYS A 105 -18.10 -16.89 5.04
C LYS A 105 -16.77 -17.61 5.18
N THR A 106 -16.80 -18.73 5.89
CA THR A 106 -15.64 -19.61 6.06
C THR A 106 -15.90 -20.95 5.36
N GLU A 107 -14.84 -21.61 4.91
CA GLU A 107 -14.88 -22.93 4.29
C GLU A 107 -13.60 -23.71 4.62
N THR A 108 -13.70 -25.02 4.75
CA THR A 108 -12.51 -25.88 4.89
C THR A 108 -11.83 -26.04 3.53
N PRO A 109 -10.53 -25.75 3.42
CA PRO A 109 -9.82 -25.82 2.14
C PRO A 109 -9.77 -27.25 1.57
N LYS A 110 -10.52 -27.52 0.51
CA LYS A 110 -10.65 -28.87 -0.10
C LYS A 110 -9.30 -29.52 -0.45
N ARG A 111 -8.34 -28.71 -0.94
CA ARG A 111 -7.01 -29.22 -1.32
C ARG A 111 -6.20 -29.68 -0.10
N LYS A 112 -6.34 -28.99 1.04
CA LYS A 112 -5.68 -29.36 2.29
C LYS A 112 -6.37 -30.55 2.94
N ALA A 113 -7.71 -30.59 2.94
CA ALA A 113 -8.48 -31.73 3.43
C ALA A 113 -8.17 -33.03 2.63
N ALA A 114 -8.05 -32.93 1.32
CA ALA A 114 -7.70 -34.07 0.45
C ALA A 114 -6.23 -34.52 0.58
N ALA A 115 -5.35 -33.67 1.09
CA ALA A 115 -3.93 -33.96 1.29
C ALA A 115 -3.58 -34.44 2.71
N ALA A 116 -4.51 -34.28 3.66
CA ALA A 116 -4.33 -34.78 5.02
C ALA A 116 -4.29 -36.31 5.03
N LYS A 117 -3.30 -36.86 5.69
CA LYS A 117 -3.17 -38.31 5.89
C LYS A 117 -4.10 -38.76 7.02
N ASP A 118 -4.49 -40.04 6.99
CA ASP A 118 -5.26 -40.63 8.08
C ASP A 118 -4.58 -40.37 9.44
N GLY A 119 -5.29 -39.69 10.33
CA GLY A 119 -4.81 -39.36 11.68
C GLY A 119 -4.24 -37.94 11.85
N GLU A 120 -4.14 -37.13 10.78
CA GLU A 120 -3.82 -35.70 10.92
C GLU A 120 -5.09 -34.89 11.26
N PRO A 121 -4.98 -33.82 12.09
CA PRO A 121 -6.12 -32.97 12.43
C PRO A 121 -6.67 -32.30 11.14
N GLU A 122 -8.00 -32.13 11.09
CA GLU A 122 -8.62 -31.40 9.98
C GLU A 122 -8.03 -29.98 9.86
N PRO A 123 -7.78 -29.51 8.61
CA PRO A 123 -7.26 -28.16 8.40
C PRO A 123 -8.29 -27.13 8.91
N ALA A 124 -7.79 -26.09 9.58
CA ALA A 124 -8.62 -25.01 10.09
C ALA A 124 -9.44 -24.35 8.96
N PRO A 125 -10.69 -23.95 9.22
CA PRO A 125 -11.50 -23.19 8.28
C PRO A 125 -10.81 -21.89 7.88
N GLU A 126 -10.91 -21.53 6.60
CA GLU A 126 -10.39 -20.27 6.04
C GLU A 126 -11.54 -19.41 5.55
N ALA A 127 -11.39 -18.09 5.55
CA ALA A 127 -12.33 -17.22 4.88
C ALA A 127 -12.35 -17.50 3.37
N LYS A 128 -13.52 -17.47 2.76
CA LYS A 128 -13.70 -17.72 1.32
C LYS A 128 -12.87 -16.74 0.46
N TYR A 129 -12.73 -15.50 0.90
CA TYR A 129 -11.93 -14.45 0.27
C TYR A 129 -10.87 -13.94 1.22
N LEU A 130 -9.91 -13.16 0.68
CA LEU A 130 -8.96 -12.42 1.52
C LEU A 130 -9.71 -11.37 2.35
N VAL A 131 -9.60 -11.48 3.66
CA VAL A 131 -10.15 -10.54 4.63
C VAL A 131 -9.04 -9.65 5.16
N PHE A 132 -9.34 -8.40 5.47
CA PHE A 132 -8.42 -7.42 6.02
C PHE A 132 -8.98 -6.87 7.33
N LEU A 133 -8.43 -7.29 8.46
CA LEU A 133 -8.85 -6.85 9.80
C LEU A 133 -7.67 -6.26 10.56
N SER A 134 -7.95 -5.25 11.40
CA SER A 134 -6.97 -4.66 12.30
C SER A 134 -6.63 -5.60 13.45
N ALA A 135 -5.49 -5.38 14.11
CA ALA A 135 -5.13 -6.12 15.31
C ALA A 135 -6.21 -5.98 16.39
N ARG A 136 -6.74 -4.76 16.60
CA ARG A 136 -7.82 -4.50 17.57
C ARG A 136 -9.13 -5.21 17.23
N GLN A 137 -9.49 -5.30 15.96
CA GLN A 137 -10.66 -6.06 15.53
C GLN A 137 -10.49 -7.55 15.84
N LEU A 138 -9.33 -8.10 15.56
CA LEU A 138 -9.02 -9.49 15.89
C LEU A 138 -9.05 -9.76 17.40
N ASP A 139 -8.47 -8.87 18.20
CA ASP A 139 -8.48 -8.96 19.67
C ASP A 139 -9.90 -8.83 20.24
N GLY A 140 -10.71 -7.93 19.69
CA GLY A 140 -12.11 -7.76 20.05
C GLY A 140 -12.96 -9.00 19.75
N LEU A 141 -12.76 -9.63 18.58
CA LEU A 141 -13.43 -10.88 18.21
C LEU A 141 -13.00 -12.03 19.12
N ALA A 142 -11.73 -12.12 19.50
CA ALA A 142 -11.23 -13.13 20.42
C ALA A 142 -11.86 -12.99 21.81
N ARG A 143 -11.96 -11.78 22.34
CA ARG A 143 -12.64 -11.51 23.62
C ARG A 143 -14.12 -11.86 23.55
N LEU A 144 -14.81 -11.47 22.48
CA LEU A 144 -16.22 -11.82 22.26
C LEU A 144 -16.43 -13.34 22.21
N ALA A 145 -15.52 -14.07 21.57
CA ALA A 145 -15.55 -15.53 21.50
C ALA A 145 -15.43 -16.15 22.91
N LEU A 146 -14.55 -15.61 23.76
CA LEU A 146 -14.39 -16.06 25.16
C LEU A 146 -15.61 -15.76 26.01
N ASP A 147 -16.30 -14.62 25.83
CA ASP A 147 -17.56 -14.30 26.52
C ASP A 147 -18.62 -15.40 26.27
N GLY A 148 -18.59 -16.07 25.12
CA GLY A 148 -19.51 -17.14 24.73
C GLY A 148 -18.92 -18.57 24.78
N ALA A 149 -17.72 -18.78 25.31
CA ALA A 149 -16.98 -20.04 25.17
C ALA A 149 -17.72 -21.28 25.62
N ALA A 150 -18.55 -21.19 26.67
CA ALA A 150 -19.31 -22.30 27.20
C ALA A 150 -20.40 -22.84 26.23
N ASP A 151 -21.06 -21.94 25.47
CA ASP A 151 -22.02 -22.27 24.40
C ASP A 151 -21.98 -21.16 23.34
N ILE A 152 -20.97 -21.16 22.52
CA ILE A 152 -20.79 -20.14 21.50
C ILE A 152 -21.96 -20.05 20.52
N THR A 153 -22.56 -21.19 20.19
CA THR A 153 -23.69 -21.24 19.24
C THR A 153 -24.95 -20.62 19.84
N GLY A 154 -25.26 -20.90 21.10
CA GLY A 154 -26.35 -20.27 21.83
C GLY A 154 -26.11 -18.77 22.04
N PHE A 155 -24.88 -18.39 22.45
CA PHE A 155 -24.48 -17.02 22.67
C PHE A 155 -24.64 -16.15 21.42
N LEU A 156 -24.18 -16.63 20.25
CA LEU A 156 -24.25 -15.89 18.98
C LEU A 156 -25.64 -15.96 18.27
N LYS A 157 -26.58 -16.78 18.75
CA LYS A 157 -27.99 -16.71 18.33
C LYS A 157 -28.68 -15.46 18.86
N GLU A 158 -28.22 -14.94 19.99
CA GLU A 158 -28.72 -13.68 20.50
C GLU A 158 -28.34 -12.53 19.56
N LYS A 159 -29.36 -11.78 19.08
CA LYS A 159 -29.17 -10.67 18.15
C LYS A 159 -28.13 -9.67 18.65
N LYS A 160 -28.15 -9.33 19.94
CA LYS A 160 -27.21 -8.40 20.58
C LYS A 160 -25.75 -8.83 20.39
N ASN A 161 -25.44 -10.11 20.58
CA ASN A 161 -24.05 -10.62 20.48
C ASN A 161 -23.61 -10.72 19.01
N LYS A 162 -24.52 -11.07 18.11
CA LYS A 162 -24.27 -11.04 16.66
C LYS A 162 -24.02 -9.62 16.13
N ASP A 163 -24.81 -8.64 16.59
CA ASP A 163 -24.63 -7.24 16.20
C ASP A 163 -23.27 -6.73 16.76
N ARG A 164 -22.92 -7.10 18.02
CA ARG A 164 -21.60 -6.80 18.61
C ARG A 164 -20.43 -7.36 17.80
N ALA A 165 -20.56 -8.60 17.27
CA ALA A 165 -19.52 -9.16 16.39
C ALA A 165 -19.29 -8.32 15.13
N LYS A 166 -20.37 -7.83 14.51
CA LYS A 166 -20.31 -6.94 13.35
C LYS A 166 -19.70 -5.59 13.68
N GLU A 167 -20.12 -4.97 14.79
CA GLU A 167 -19.55 -3.70 15.27
C GLU A 167 -18.06 -3.80 15.51
N ILE A 168 -17.59 -4.88 16.15
CA ILE A 168 -16.15 -5.13 16.38
C ILE A 168 -15.41 -5.22 15.03
N ALA A 169 -15.97 -5.91 14.04
CA ALA A 169 -15.35 -6.08 12.74
C ALA A 169 -15.34 -4.79 11.90
N ASP A 170 -16.20 -3.81 12.23
CA ASP A 170 -16.34 -2.53 11.50
C ASP A 170 -15.89 -1.29 12.30
N ALA A 171 -15.37 -1.48 13.50
CA ALA A 171 -14.81 -0.40 14.31
C ALA A 171 -13.27 -0.48 14.38
N HIS A 172 -12.63 0.58 14.83
CA HIS A 172 -11.18 0.62 15.13
C HIS A 172 -10.29 0.12 13.97
N HIS A 173 -10.50 0.71 12.78
CA HIS A 173 -9.68 0.39 11.61
C HIS A 173 -8.21 0.73 11.85
N SER A 174 -7.32 -0.13 11.34
CA SER A 174 -5.89 0.14 11.34
C SER A 174 -5.53 1.26 10.34
N VAL A 175 -4.33 1.81 10.47
CA VAL A 175 -3.84 2.87 9.57
C VAL A 175 -3.86 2.42 8.12
N ASP A 176 -3.40 1.22 7.83
CA ASP A 176 -3.36 0.69 6.47
C ASP A 176 -4.76 0.36 5.89
N ILE A 177 -5.74 -0.05 6.71
CA ILE A 177 -7.14 -0.15 6.28
C ILE A 177 -7.70 1.24 6.00
N SER A 178 -7.49 2.20 6.90
CA SER A 178 -7.98 3.57 6.76
C SER A 178 -7.41 4.28 5.52
N LEU A 179 -6.14 4.01 5.17
CA LEU A 179 -5.48 4.54 3.98
C LEU A 179 -5.95 3.85 2.70
N PHE A 180 -5.86 2.51 2.63
CA PHE A 180 -6.01 1.77 1.38
C PHE A 180 -7.39 1.17 1.15
N GLY A 181 -8.25 1.27 2.15
CA GLY A 181 -9.61 0.74 2.11
C GLY A 181 -9.70 -0.77 2.31
N ARG A 182 -10.92 -1.23 2.49
CA ARG A 182 -11.28 -2.64 2.59
C ARG A 182 -12.50 -2.93 1.73
N MET A 183 -12.38 -3.87 0.80
CA MET A 183 -13.50 -4.44 0.08
C MET A 183 -13.73 -5.87 0.58
N VAL A 184 -14.98 -6.17 0.94
CA VAL A 184 -15.38 -7.50 1.40
C VAL A 184 -16.52 -7.98 0.49
N ALA A 185 -16.26 -9.00 -0.33
CA ALA A 185 -17.16 -9.42 -1.39
C ALA A 185 -18.48 -10.04 -0.87
N ASP A 186 -18.46 -10.66 0.30
CA ASP A 186 -19.60 -11.36 0.93
C ASP A 186 -20.22 -10.63 2.13
N ALA A 187 -19.63 -9.50 2.55
CA ALA A 187 -20.13 -8.63 3.62
C ALA A 187 -19.86 -7.17 3.25
N ALA A 188 -20.69 -6.62 2.37
CA ALA A 188 -20.49 -5.26 1.83
C ALA A 188 -20.52 -4.17 2.92
N ASP A 189 -21.25 -4.40 3.99
CA ASP A 189 -21.36 -3.52 5.17
C ASP A 189 -20.01 -3.37 5.91
N LEU A 190 -19.08 -4.30 5.74
CA LEU A 190 -17.71 -4.20 6.27
C LEU A 190 -16.75 -3.46 5.31
N GLY A 191 -17.26 -2.88 4.23
CA GLY A 191 -16.47 -2.09 3.29
C GLY A 191 -15.96 -0.79 3.92
N VAL A 192 -14.70 -0.41 3.61
CA VAL A 192 -14.10 0.87 4.03
C VAL A 192 -13.59 1.59 2.80
N ASP A 193 -14.07 2.80 2.57
CA ASP A 193 -13.60 3.62 1.46
C ASP A 193 -12.16 4.07 1.70
N ALA A 194 -11.31 3.90 0.68
CA ALA A 194 -9.91 4.27 0.77
C ALA A 194 -9.73 5.80 0.87
N ALA A 195 -8.94 6.26 1.83
CA ALA A 195 -8.52 7.66 1.87
C ALA A 195 -7.45 7.97 0.82
N VAL A 196 -6.73 6.97 0.31
CA VAL A 196 -5.65 7.13 -0.66
C VAL A 196 -6.02 6.60 -2.03
N GLN A 197 -5.74 7.40 -3.04
CA GLN A 197 -5.75 7.01 -4.45
C GLN A 197 -4.29 6.95 -4.93
N VAL A 198 -3.85 5.83 -5.48
CA VAL A 198 -2.52 5.67 -6.06
C VAL A 198 -2.67 5.41 -7.54
N ALA A 199 -2.03 6.22 -8.36
CA ALA A 199 -2.01 6.04 -9.80
C ALA A 199 -1.08 4.89 -10.22
N HIS A 200 -1.29 4.34 -11.42
CA HIS A 200 -0.24 3.56 -12.07
C HIS A 200 0.94 4.50 -12.36
N ALA A 201 2.14 4.12 -11.96
CA ALA A 201 3.33 4.86 -12.38
C ALA A 201 3.60 4.59 -13.86
N LEU A 202 3.92 5.64 -14.60
CA LEU A 202 4.25 5.58 -16.01
C LEU A 202 5.66 6.16 -16.26
N SER A 203 6.39 5.59 -17.20
CA SER A 203 7.63 6.25 -17.64
C SER A 203 7.32 7.60 -18.31
N VAL A 204 8.15 8.60 -18.03
CA VAL A 204 8.04 9.92 -18.66
C VAL A 204 8.46 9.91 -20.14
N HIS A 205 9.11 8.83 -20.59
CA HIS A 205 9.63 8.62 -21.94
C HIS A 205 9.13 7.31 -22.54
N ARG A 206 9.32 7.14 -23.85
CA ARG A 206 9.11 5.84 -24.52
C ARG A 206 10.00 4.78 -23.91
N VAL A 207 9.46 3.59 -23.68
CA VAL A 207 10.19 2.41 -23.17
C VAL A 207 9.75 1.20 -23.95
N ASP A 208 10.71 0.49 -24.51
CA ASP A 208 10.54 -0.84 -25.08
C ASP A 208 11.14 -1.87 -24.11
N ALA A 209 10.60 -3.08 -24.07
CA ALA A 209 11.15 -4.16 -23.26
C ALA A 209 12.40 -4.74 -23.94
N GLU A 210 13.38 -5.11 -23.14
CA GLU A 210 14.60 -5.80 -23.55
C GLU A 210 14.60 -7.21 -22.95
N SER A 211 15.28 -8.14 -23.61
CA SER A 211 15.37 -9.52 -23.17
C SER A 211 16.82 -9.90 -22.90
N ASP A 212 17.06 -10.45 -21.70
CA ASP A 212 18.33 -11.05 -21.32
C ASP A 212 18.24 -12.57 -21.41
N TYR A 213 19.23 -13.15 -22.09
CA TYR A 213 19.38 -14.58 -22.24
C TYR A 213 20.38 -15.10 -21.20
N TYR A 214 19.96 -16.04 -20.39
CA TYR A 214 20.83 -16.62 -19.39
C TYR A 214 20.95 -18.14 -19.52
N THR A 215 22.12 -18.66 -19.15
CA THR A 215 22.43 -20.09 -19.10
C THR A 215 22.93 -20.44 -17.70
N ALA A 216 22.59 -21.64 -17.23
CA ALA A 216 23.21 -22.21 -16.03
C ALA A 216 24.20 -23.28 -16.49
N VAL A 217 25.42 -23.24 -15.96
CA VAL A 217 26.47 -24.23 -16.15
C VAL A 217 26.42 -25.21 -14.99
N ASP A 218 26.52 -26.51 -15.25
CA ASP A 218 26.63 -27.52 -14.20
C ASP A 218 28.10 -27.60 -13.74
N ASP A 219 28.34 -27.33 -12.45
CA ASP A 219 29.68 -27.34 -11.86
C ASP A 219 30.38 -28.71 -11.87
N HIS A 220 29.63 -29.79 -12.15
CA HIS A 220 30.12 -31.15 -12.26
C HIS A 220 30.33 -31.60 -13.70
N ASN A 221 30.00 -30.76 -14.71
CA ASN A 221 30.28 -31.11 -16.10
C ASN A 221 31.77 -31.14 -16.40
N THR A 222 32.21 -32.17 -17.08
CA THR A 222 33.59 -32.27 -17.57
C THR A 222 33.73 -31.49 -18.88
N ASP A 223 34.99 -31.11 -19.24
CA ASP A 223 35.30 -30.36 -20.49
C ASP A 223 34.79 -31.03 -21.79
N ALA A 224 34.38 -32.30 -21.74
CA ALA A 224 33.80 -33.04 -22.85
C ALA A 224 32.27 -32.87 -22.95
N GLU A 225 31.59 -32.36 -21.92
CA GLU A 225 30.14 -32.17 -21.85
C GLU A 225 29.80 -30.67 -21.94
N THR A 226 30.03 -30.09 -23.12
CA THR A 226 29.72 -28.69 -23.39
C THR A 226 28.21 -28.49 -23.65
N GLY A 227 27.44 -28.28 -22.61
CA GLY A 227 26.02 -27.99 -22.73
C GLY A 227 25.54 -27.10 -21.54
N ALA A 228 24.70 -26.11 -21.84
CA ALA A 228 24.02 -25.39 -20.78
C ALA A 228 23.00 -26.34 -20.13
N GLY A 229 23.12 -26.52 -18.80
CA GLY A 229 22.17 -27.35 -18.03
C GLY A 229 20.77 -26.74 -17.98
N MET A 230 20.67 -25.40 -18.17
CA MET A 230 19.42 -24.67 -18.26
C MET A 230 19.60 -23.43 -19.13
N ILE A 231 18.59 -23.15 -19.94
CA ILE A 231 18.51 -21.95 -20.79
C ILE A 231 17.21 -21.22 -20.47
N GLY A 232 17.25 -19.90 -20.33
CA GLY A 232 16.06 -19.10 -20.12
C GLY A 232 16.23 -17.65 -20.59
N THR A 233 15.11 -16.95 -20.66
CA THR A 233 15.05 -15.53 -21.02
C THR A 233 14.34 -14.74 -19.92
N VAL A 234 14.85 -13.57 -19.59
CA VAL A 234 14.23 -12.63 -18.65
C VAL A 234 14.06 -11.29 -19.34
N ASP A 235 12.81 -10.84 -19.44
CA ASP A 235 12.52 -9.51 -19.93
C ASP A 235 12.67 -8.48 -18.83
N PHE A 236 13.20 -7.31 -19.21
CA PHE A 236 13.41 -6.17 -18.31
C PHE A 236 13.23 -4.85 -19.05
N ASN A 237 13.20 -3.75 -18.33
CA ASN A 237 13.32 -2.41 -18.88
C ASN A 237 13.96 -1.45 -17.86
N SER A 238 14.40 -0.28 -18.35
CA SER A 238 14.80 0.85 -17.51
C SER A 238 13.89 2.03 -17.76
N ALA A 239 13.60 2.83 -16.74
CA ALA A 239 12.69 3.95 -16.89
C ALA A 239 12.87 5.04 -15.83
N THR A 240 12.69 6.29 -16.23
CA THR A 240 12.33 7.37 -15.31
C THR A 240 10.81 7.40 -15.16
N LEU A 241 10.34 7.05 -13.99
CA LEU A 241 8.92 6.91 -13.67
C LEU A 241 8.37 8.19 -13.05
N TYR A 242 7.20 8.64 -13.50
CA TYR A 242 6.35 9.56 -12.76
C TYR A 242 5.37 8.76 -11.89
N ARG A 243 5.39 9.02 -10.59
CA ARG A 243 4.55 8.40 -9.58
C ARG A 243 3.63 9.45 -8.97
N TYR A 244 2.38 9.08 -8.71
CA TYR A 244 1.40 9.98 -8.13
C TYR A 244 0.49 9.24 -7.14
N ALA A 245 0.22 9.90 -6.02
CA ALA A 245 -0.81 9.50 -5.09
C ALA A 245 -1.52 10.73 -4.52
N ALA A 246 -2.81 10.58 -4.26
CA ALA A 246 -3.62 11.58 -3.56
C ALA A 246 -4.15 10.98 -2.26
N LEU A 247 -4.04 11.73 -1.16
CA LEU A 247 -4.58 11.38 0.14
C LEU A 247 -5.66 12.40 0.55
N SER A 248 -6.87 11.91 0.81
CA SER A 248 -7.95 12.67 1.44
C SER A 248 -7.77 12.63 2.95
N VAL A 249 -7.25 13.71 3.55
CA VAL A 249 -6.95 13.78 4.98
C VAL A 249 -8.24 13.72 5.82
N HIS A 250 -9.31 14.36 5.37
CA HIS A 250 -10.60 14.31 6.05
C HIS A 250 -11.24 12.91 6.02
N GLN A 251 -11.10 12.16 4.92
CA GLN A 251 -11.54 10.77 4.83
C GLN A 251 -10.69 9.87 5.74
N LEU A 252 -9.37 10.10 5.79
CA LEU A 252 -8.49 9.37 6.70
C LEU A 252 -8.88 9.61 8.16
N ALA A 253 -9.14 10.86 8.54
CA ALA A 253 -9.61 11.20 9.89
C ALA A 253 -10.94 10.51 10.24
N ALA A 254 -11.88 10.47 9.28
CA ALA A 254 -13.15 9.78 9.46
C ALA A 254 -12.97 8.26 9.62
N ASN A 255 -12.09 7.64 8.84
CA ASN A 255 -11.81 6.20 8.90
C ASN A 255 -11.09 5.80 10.19
N LEU A 256 -10.19 6.63 10.72
CA LEU A 256 -9.46 6.39 11.97
C LEU A 256 -10.35 6.62 13.21
N GLY A 257 -11.39 7.45 13.10
CA GLY A 257 -12.33 7.74 14.19
C GLY A 257 -11.65 8.43 15.38
N HIS A 258 -11.91 7.92 16.61
CA HIS A 258 -11.46 8.53 17.86
C HIS A 258 -9.99 8.25 18.23
N GLY A 259 -9.20 7.72 17.30
CA GLY A 259 -7.80 7.44 17.55
C GLY A 259 -7.48 5.96 17.73
N LEU A 260 -6.18 5.65 17.69
CA LEU A 260 -5.66 4.29 17.75
C LEU A 260 -5.15 3.90 19.14
N ARG A 261 -4.93 4.89 20.02
CA ARG A 261 -4.47 4.70 21.40
C ARG A 261 -5.41 5.44 22.36
N GLU A 262 -5.52 4.93 23.58
CA GLU A 262 -6.27 5.61 24.65
C GLU A 262 -5.61 6.96 24.96
N GLU A 263 -6.43 8.00 25.25
CA GLU A 263 -6.01 9.37 25.60
C GLU A 263 -5.22 10.13 24.51
N GLU A 264 -5.21 9.63 23.26
CA GLU A 264 -4.55 10.31 22.15
C GLU A 264 -5.42 11.43 21.59
N LEU A 265 -4.81 12.61 21.30
CA LEU A 265 -5.53 13.68 20.60
C LEU A 265 -5.95 13.18 19.21
N SER A 266 -7.15 13.53 18.77
CA SER A 266 -7.73 13.04 17.51
C SER A 266 -6.90 13.38 16.26
N THR A 267 -6.05 14.39 16.31
CA THR A 267 -5.14 14.79 15.22
C THR A 267 -3.86 13.96 15.16
N THR A 268 -3.42 13.40 16.29
CA THR A 268 -2.15 12.64 16.39
C THR A 268 -2.12 11.38 15.51
N PRO A 269 -3.15 10.51 15.50
CA PRO A 269 -3.17 9.34 14.62
C PRO A 269 -3.19 9.74 13.15
N VAL A 270 -3.90 10.81 12.80
CA VAL A 270 -3.96 11.31 11.42
C VAL A 270 -2.58 11.80 10.98
N ARG A 271 -1.90 12.59 11.79
CA ARG A 271 -0.54 13.06 11.53
C ARG A 271 0.41 11.88 11.30
N ARG A 272 0.42 10.92 12.23
CA ARG A 272 1.27 9.72 12.15
C ARG A 272 1.00 8.91 10.89
N ALA A 273 -0.28 8.71 10.53
CA ALA A 273 -0.68 8.01 9.32
C ALA A 273 -0.27 8.76 8.04
N VAL A 274 -0.37 10.09 8.01
CA VAL A 274 0.07 10.94 6.90
C VAL A 274 1.59 10.83 6.73
N GLU A 275 2.36 11.02 7.82
CA GLU A 275 3.82 10.94 7.77
C GLU A 275 4.28 9.54 7.32
N ALA A 276 3.68 8.47 7.86
CA ALA A 276 3.98 7.10 7.47
C ALA A 276 3.63 6.84 6.00
N PHE A 277 2.47 7.33 5.52
CA PHE A 277 2.08 7.16 4.12
C PHE A 277 3.04 7.88 3.17
N VAL A 278 3.34 9.15 3.42
CA VAL A 278 4.25 9.95 2.58
C VAL A 278 5.64 9.31 2.56
N HIS A 279 6.18 8.92 3.74
CA HIS A 279 7.45 8.22 3.85
C HIS A 279 7.45 6.91 3.05
N GLY A 280 6.49 6.02 3.34
CA GLY A 280 6.41 4.72 2.68
C GLY A 280 6.17 4.83 1.17
N PHE A 281 5.35 5.80 0.70
CA PHE A 281 5.15 6.02 -0.73
C PHE A 281 6.42 6.52 -1.42
N ILE A 282 7.21 7.39 -0.79
CA ILE A 282 8.46 7.92 -1.35
C ILE A 282 9.55 6.82 -1.37
N ALA A 283 9.80 6.20 -0.22
CA ALA A 283 10.98 5.35 -0.02
C ALA A 283 10.79 3.89 -0.46
N SER A 284 9.54 3.39 -0.51
CA SER A 284 9.31 2.01 -0.95
C SER A 284 9.45 1.82 -2.45
N LEU A 285 9.82 0.60 -2.85
CA LEU A 285 9.89 0.17 -4.24
C LEU A 285 9.37 -1.27 -4.36
N PRO A 286 8.58 -1.60 -5.40
CA PRO A 286 8.20 -2.99 -5.66
C PRO A 286 9.41 -3.89 -5.88
N THR A 287 9.42 -5.06 -5.26
CA THR A 287 10.57 -5.97 -5.21
C THR A 287 10.56 -7.06 -6.30
N GLY A 288 9.86 -6.81 -7.41
CA GLY A 288 9.83 -7.77 -8.52
C GLY A 288 11.25 -8.04 -9.05
N LYS A 289 11.68 -9.31 -9.05
CA LYS A 289 13.02 -9.72 -9.51
C LYS A 289 14.20 -8.98 -8.83
N ILE A 290 14.01 -8.52 -7.57
CA ILE A 290 15.02 -7.72 -6.85
C ILE A 290 16.39 -8.44 -6.75
N ASN A 291 16.38 -9.75 -6.52
CA ASN A 291 17.62 -10.53 -6.40
C ASN A 291 18.40 -10.61 -7.72
N THR A 292 17.72 -10.46 -8.86
CA THR A 292 18.36 -10.46 -10.18
C THR A 292 18.91 -9.08 -10.53
N PHE A 293 18.15 -8.02 -10.25
CA PHE A 293 18.44 -6.70 -10.79
C PHE A 293 18.97 -5.68 -9.76
N GLY A 294 18.79 -5.91 -8.46
CA GLY A 294 19.33 -5.05 -7.42
C GLY A 294 18.90 -3.57 -7.51
N HIS A 295 17.71 -3.29 -8.00
CA HIS A 295 17.21 -1.96 -8.38
C HIS A 295 16.81 -1.07 -7.20
N HIS A 296 17.67 -0.97 -6.18
CA HIS A 296 17.44 -0.12 -5.01
C HIS A 296 17.72 1.36 -5.35
N THR A 297 16.72 2.08 -5.85
CA THR A 297 16.81 3.52 -6.10
C THR A 297 15.78 4.29 -5.28
N LEU A 298 16.10 5.55 -5.01
CA LEU A 298 15.17 6.52 -4.41
C LEU A 298 14.75 7.55 -5.46
N PRO A 299 13.64 8.29 -5.26
CA PRO A 299 13.23 9.35 -6.17
C PRO A 299 14.29 10.44 -6.34
N ASP A 300 14.47 10.89 -7.58
CA ASP A 300 15.31 12.03 -7.94
C ASP A 300 14.68 13.35 -7.46
N ALA A 301 13.33 13.42 -7.51
CA ALA A 301 12.57 14.56 -7.01
C ALA A 301 11.22 14.13 -6.46
N VAL A 302 10.78 14.82 -5.40
CA VAL A 302 9.46 14.66 -4.79
C VAL A 302 8.82 16.04 -4.63
N ILE A 303 7.55 16.15 -5.03
CA ILE A 303 6.73 17.33 -4.83
C ILE A 303 5.53 16.89 -3.99
N VAL A 304 5.33 17.52 -2.85
CA VAL A 304 4.16 17.30 -2.01
C VAL A 304 3.33 18.57 -1.97
N THR A 305 2.05 18.46 -2.30
CA THR A 305 1.16 19.62 -2.38
C THR A 305 -0.07 19.41 -1.53
N LEU A 306 -0.35 20.34 -0.60
CA LEU A 306 -1.57 20.38 0.19
C LEU A 306 -2.58 21.31 -0.48
N ARG A 307 -3.81 20.79 -0.70
CA ARG A 307 -4.91 21.49 -1.37
C ARG A 307 -6.19 21.45 -0.54
N THR A 308 -7.05 22.45 -0.74
CA THR A 308 -8.37 22.52 -0.10
C THR A 308 -9.52 22.23 -1.08
N THR A 309 -9.25 22.16 -2.37
CA THR A 309 -10.27 21.98 -3.41
C THR A 309 -10.40 20.55 -3.86
N ARG A 310 -9.41 20.02 -4.56
CA ARG A 310 -9.39 18.66 -5.13
C ARG A 310 -7.95 18.18 -5.37
N PRO A 311 -7.71 16.88 -5.47
CA PRO A 311 -6.44 16.33 -5.94
C PRO A 311 -6.17 16.69 -7.40
N VAL A 312 -4.89 16.86 -7.75
CA VAL A 312 -4.44 17.18 -9.12
C VAL A 312 -3.19 16.39 -9.47
N SER A 313 -3.24 15.58 -10.53
CA SER A 313 -2.09 14.87 -11.06
C SER A 313 -1.40 15.69 -12.14
N PHE A 314 -0.06 15.69 -12.15
CA PHE A 314 0.74 16.36 -13.18
C PHE A 314 1.14 15.43 -14.34
N VAL A 315 0.48 14.28 -14.47
CA VAL A 315 0.82 13.28 -15.50
C VAL A 315 0.73 13.85 -16.92
N ALA A 316 -0.14 14.83 -17.15
CA ALA A 316 -0.31 15.46 -18.46
C ALA A 316 0.94 16.23 -18.95
N ALA A 317 1.85 16.64 -18.05
CA ALA A 317 3.15 17.19 -18.42
C ALA A 317 4.01 16.20 -19.24
N PHE A 318 3.66 14.90 -19.20
CA PHE A 318 4.36 13.80 -19.86
C PHE A 318 3.54 13.12 -20.96
N GLU A 319 2.43 13.72 -21.40
CA GLU A 319 1.65 13.20 -22.53
C GLU A 319 2.55 13.12 -23.76
N GLU A 320 3.25 14.19 -24.11
CA GLU A 320 4.39 14.11 -25.02
C GLU A 320 5.58 13.44 -24.31
N PRO A 321 6.15 12.36 -24.89
CA PRO A 321 7.28 11.66 -24.24
C PRO A 321 8.52 12.56 -24.15
N VAL A 322 9.20 12.48 -23.01
CA VAL A 322 10.52 13.09 -22.80
C VAL A 322 11.53 12.41 -23.74
N ARG A 323 12.41 13.17 -24.40
CA ARG A 323 13.35 12.62 -25.39
C ARG A 323 14.68 12.20 -24.79
N GLY A 324 15.17 12.94 -23.79
CA GLY A 324 16.44 12.64 -23.11
C GLY A 324 17.70 12.95 -23.91
N ASP A 325 17.60 13.80 -24.94
CA ASP A 325 18.68 14.10 -25.91
C ASP A 325 19.94 14.72 -25.27
N LEU A 326 19.81 15.26 -24.05
CA LEU A 326 20.89 15.95 -23.33
C LEU A 326 21.45 15.15 -22.13
N GLY A 327 21.42 13.83 -22.18
CA GLY A 327 22.06 12.98 -21.17
C GLY A 327 21.14 12.53 -20.03
N GLY A 328 19.96 12.07 -20.36
CA GLY A 328 19.00 11.46 -19.45
C GLY A 328 17.66 12.17 -19.40
N HIS A 329 16.67 11.50 -18.83
CA HIS A 329 15.27 11.95 -18.86
C HIS A 329 14.88 12.84 -17.67
N VAL A 330 15.65 12.80 -16.56
CA VAL A 330 15.30 13.50 -15.30
C VAL A 330 15.27 15.01 -15.48
N ARG A 331 16.30 15.58 -16.12
CA ARG A 331 16.39 17.03 -16.32
C ARG A 331 15.20 17.56 -17.11
N GLU A 332 14.96 17.02 -18.30
CA GLU A 332 13.86 17.46 -19.16
C GLU A 332 12.49 17.22 -18.48
N ALA A 333 12.35 16.12 -17.69
CA ALA A 333 11.14 15.88 -16.92
C ALA A 333 10.92 16.95 -15.85
N CYS A 334 11.99 17.40 -15.17
CA CYS A 334 11.93 18.49 -14.19
C CYS A 334 11.60 19.82 -14.86
N ASP A 335 12.21 20.13 -16.02
CA ASP A 335 11.94 21.36 -16.80
C ASP A 335 10.46 21.42 -17.19
N ARG A 336 9.89 20.31 -17.66
CA ARG A 336 8.46 20.22 -18.01
C ARG A 336 7.54 20.42 -16.80
N LEU A 337 7.85 19.84 -15.66
CA LEU A 337 7.08 20.06 -14.44
C LEU A 337 7.19 21.51 -13.97
N ALA A 338 8.39 22.11 -14.02
CA ALA A 338 8.62 23.49 -13.62
C ALA A 338 7.82 24.50 -14.46
N GLN A 339 7.55 24.19 -15.72
CA GLN A 339 6.68 24.98 -16.61
C GLN A 339 5.20 24.65 -16.39
N TYR A 340 4.86 23.37 -16.36
CA TYR A 340 3.47 22.91 -16.35
C TYR A 340 2.73 23.25 -15.04
N ILE A 341 3.40 23.11 -13.89
CA ILE A 341 2.74 23.29 -12.58
C ILE A 341 2.25 24.74 -12.39
N PRO A 342 3.08 25.80 -12.58
CA PRO A 342 2.61 27.16 -12.42
C PRO A 342 1.52 27.54 -13.42
N ASP A 343 1.57 27.05 -14.65
CA ASP A 343 0.56 27.32 -15.68
C ASP A 343 -0.79 26.69 -15.31
N LEU A 344 -0.76 25.45 -14.81
CA LEU A 344 -1.95 24.76 -14.34
C LEU A 344 -2.57 25.46 -13.12
N GLU A 345 -1.75 25.83 -12.12
CA GLU A 345 -2.23 26.51 -10.91
C GLU A 345 -2.82 27.89 -11.23
N ARG A 346 -2.23 28.61 -12.16
CA ARG A 346 -2.75 29.91 -12.65
C ARG A 346 -4.06 29.72 -13.41
N ALA A 347 -4.14 28.74 -14.29
CA ALA A 347 -5.32 28.49 -15.13
C ALA A 347 -6.55 28.10 -14.31
N TYR A 348 -6.36 27.35 -13.21
CA TYR A 348 -7.47 26.85 -12.40
C TYR A 348 -7.67 27.60 -11.06
N GLY A 349 -6.92 28.70 -10.83
CA GLY A 349 -7.15 29.63 -9.72
C GLY A 349 -6.87 29.09 -8.33
N ASN A 350 -5.96 28.12 -8.20
CA ASN A 350 -5.71 27.43 -6.92
C ASN A 350 -4.46 27.91 -6.17
N ALA A 351 -3.70 28.85 -6.69
CA ALA A 351 -2.39 29.24 -6.17
C ALA A 351 -2.43 29.69 -4.70
N ASP A 352 -3.42 30.48 -4.30
CA ASP A 352 -3.52 31.05 -2.94
C ASP A 352 -3.93 30.03 -1.87
N SER A 353 -4.50 28.89 -2.25
CA SER A 353 -4.97 27.84 -1.33
C SER A 353 -4.05 26.62 -1.27
N THR A 354 -2.92 26.68 -1.97
CA THR A 354 -2.00 25.54 -2.18
C THR A 354 -0.68 25.78 -1.46
N LEU A 355 -0.23 24.80 -0.70
CA LEU A 355 1.10 24.77 -0.09
C LEU A 355 1.91 23.63 -0.73
N THR A 356 3.10 23.94 -1.21
CA THR A 356 3.94 22.97 -1.91
C THR A 356 5.32 22.89 -1.26
N TRP A 357 5.80 21.65 -1.09
CA TRP A 357 7.16 21.32 -0.63
C TRP A 357 7.86 20.52 -1.72
N VAL A 358 9.16 20.75 -1.85
CA VAL A 358 10.01 20.07 -2.81
C VAL A 358 11.21 19.44 -2.12
N LEU A 359 11.43 18.16 -2.36
CA LEU A 359 12.64 17.44 -2.02
C LEU A 359 13.31 17.01 -3.33
N ARG A 360 14.56 17.36 -3.55
CA ARG A 360 15.28 17.10 -4.80
C ARG A 360 16.71 16.66 -4.59
N VAL A 361 17.24 15.92 -5.56
CA VAL A 361 18.59 15.35 -5.49
C VAL A 361 19.37 15.77 -6.76
N GLY A 362 20.52 16.41 -6.55
CA GLY A 362 21.45 16.73 -7.60
C GLY A 362 21.03 17.85 -8.56
N PRO A 363 21.93 18.20 -9.51
CA PRO A 363 21.74 19.35 -10.39
C PRO A 363 20.66 19.16 -11.46
N ASN A 364 20.34 17.93 -11.84
CA ASN A 364 19.32 17.63 -12.86
C ASN A 364 17.88 17.95 -12.42
N THR A 365 17.68 18.31 -11.16
CA THR A 365 16.40 18.66 -10.59
C THR A 365 16.30 20.13 -10.18
N SER A 366 17.30 20.96 -10.56
CA SER A 366 17.42 22.37 -10.15
C SER A 366 16.21 23.23 -10.51
N GLU A 367 15.57 22.97 -11.65
CA GLU A 367 14.42 23.74 -12.13
C GLU A 367 13.19 23.64 -11.23
N LEU A 368 13.13 22.61 -10.38
CA LEU A 368 12.04 22.45 -9.41
C LEU A 368 12.19 23.34 -8.15
N ALA A 369 13.33 24.00 -7.94
CA ALA A 369 13.60 24.85 -6.77
C ALA A 369 12.57 25.97 -6.58
N GLY A 370 12.03 26.50 -7.68
CA GLY A 370 11.04 27.60 -7.66
C GLY A 370 9.57 27.17 -7.50
N ILE A 371 9.27 25.85 -7.44
CA ILE A 371 7.90 25.35 -7.42
C ILE A 371 7.25 25.45 -6.03
N GLY A 372 8.05 25.41 -4.97
CA GLY A 372 7.55 25.44 -3.59
C GLY A 372 8.68 25.62 -2.58
N THR A 373 8.39 25.34 -1.31
CA THR A 373 9.38 25.37 -0.24
C THR A 373 10.32 24.17 -0.37
N GLU A 374 11.61 24.40 -0.60
CA GLU A 374 12.60 23.34 -0.58
C GLU A 374 12.78 22.78 0.83
N THR A 375 12.88 21.46 0.91
CA THR A 375 13.18 20.74 2.16
C THR A 375 14.53 20.06 2.06
N PRO A 376 15.39 20.18 3.08
CA PRO A 376 16.77 19.66 3.02
C PRO A 376 16.85 18.14 3.14
N SER A 377 15.79 17.49 3.60
CA SER A 377 15.77 16.03 3.81
C SER A 377 14.33 15.49 3.81
N LEU A 378 14.20 14.18 3.65
CA LEU A 378 12.90 13.49 3.77
C LEU A 378 12.29 13.72 5.16
N SER A 379 13.09 13.64 6.24
CA SER A 379 12.60 13.89 7.60
C SER A 379 12.03 15.30 7.76
N ALA A 380 12.70 16.33 7.21
CA ALA A 380 12.20 17.70 7.24
C ALA A 380 10.90 17.86 6.44
N LEU A 381 10.79 17.20 5.28
CA LEU A 381 9.56 17.15 4.49
C LEU A 381 8.41 16.55 5.29
N LEU A 382 8.61 15.38 5.91
CA LEU A 382 7.58 14.68 6.69
C LEU A 382 7.11 15.53 7.86
N THR A 383 8.03 16.14 8.60
CA THR A 383 7.70 17.03 9.73
C THR A 383 6.88 18.23 9.29
N ALA A 384 7.28 18.91 8.21
CA ALA A 384 6.58 20.08 7.68
C ALA A 384 5.16 19.73 7.21
N VAL A 385 5.02 18.63 6.48
CA VAL A 385 3.71 18.15 6.01
C VAL A 385 2.83 17.74 7.17
N GLY A 386 3.34 16.93 8.10
CA GLY A 386 2.60 16.44 9.27
C GLY A 386 2.11 17.59 10.16
N GLN A 387 2.97 18.56 10.46
CA GLN A 387 2.60 19.75 11.24
C GLN A 387 1.52 20.57 10.54
N THR A 388 1.67 20.84 9.24
CA THR A 388 0.69 21.60 8.48
C THR A 388 -0.68 20.92 8.42
N VAL A 389 -0.70 19.60 8.31
CA VAL A 389 -1.94 18.82 8.36
C VAL A 389 -2.61 18.97 9.72
N THR A 390 -1.85 18.86 10.81
CA THR A 390 -2.36 19.07 12.20
C THR A 390 -2.96 20.45 12.35
N ASP A 391 -2.21 21.50 11.98
CA ASP A 391 -2.65 22.90 12.08
C ASP A 391 -3.93 23.18 11.29
N ARG A 392 -4.12 22.48 10.16
CA ARG A 392 -5.33 22.61 9.32
C ARG A 392 -6.54 21.86 9.88
N LEU A 393 -6.31 20.74 10.56
CA LEU A 393 -7.37 19.99 11.22
C LEU A 393 -7.88 20.67 12.50
N GLU A 394 -7.01 21.38 13.20
CA GLU A 394 -7.34 22.10 14.45
C GLU A 394 -8.02 23.45 14.21
N LYS A 395 -7.88 24.04 13.02
CA LYS A 395 -8.56 25.29 12.67
C LYS A 395 -10.04 25.01 12.42
N PRO A 396 -10.95 25.70 13.15
CA PRO A 396 -12.37 25.62 12.86
C PRO A 396 -12.65 26.06 11.42
N ALA A 397 -13.69 25.46 10.82
CA ALA A 397 -14.14 25.75 9.46
C ALA A 397 -14.71 27.15 9.32
#